data_e09db896f28a084fa439c21c798d267b
#
_entry.id   e09db896f28a084fa439c21c798d267b
#
_cell.length_a   1.000
_cell.length_b   1.000
_cell.length_c   1.000
_cell.angle_alpha   90.00
_cell.angle_beta   90.00
_cell.angle_gamma   90.00
#
_symmetry.space_group_name_H-M   'P 1'
#
loop_
_entity.id
_entity.type
_entity.pdbx_description
1 polymer ?
#
loop_
_entity_poly.entity_id
_entity_poly.type
_entity_poly.pdbx_seq_one_letter_code
_entity_poly.pdbx_strand_id
1 'polypeptide(L)'
;MKCFQVLKNEVLIISGEKMYKDHSDNFIVDGGSLQAGEVTLSEVIYDDQQSHAVVNGDFCDKPIEAIEDKIAAIDSYIAAKAAREYVPPTLEELREQALNYQYQKYDAQKHAIVWLQDGSGYGFDCNDDDQNNWQVALTLMENDITMYRVYTDKNNLSEKSFLEVTRDQMMEAGNLVKAQQYAAYSGFEKVSAEIANCTTAEQLKPYLPTESA
;
A
#
# COMPACT_ATOMS: atom_id res chain seq x y z
N MET A 1 -4.66 12.93 -21.86
CA MET A 1 -4.45 14.28 -22.41
C MET A 1 -3.51 15.05 -21.49
N LYS A 2 -2.51 15.70 -22.03
CA LYS A 2 -1.67 16.68 -21.35
C LYS A 2 -1.75 18.00 -22.11
N CYS A 3 -1.93 19.09 -21.40
CA CYS A 3 -1.87 20.41 -22.03
C CYS A 3 -1.32 21.46 -21.06
N PHE A 4 -0.79 22.54 -21.61
CA PHE A 4 -0.59 23.76 -20.86
C PHE A 4 -1.09 24.97 -21.68
N GLN A 5 -1.53 25.96 -20.98
CA GLN A 5 -1.96 27.23 -21.57
C GLN A 5 -1.40 28.40 -20.75
N VAL A 6 -0.83 29.37 -21.43
CA VAL A 6 -0.29 30.58 -20.81
C VAL A 6 -1.35 31.69 -20.90
N LEU A 7 -1.80 32.14 -19.76
CA LEU A 7 -2.76 33.24 -19.61
C LEU A 7 -2.09 34.41 -18.92
N LYS A 8 -1.53 35.34 -19.67
CA LYS A 8 -0.71 36.46 -19.17
C LYS A 8 0.54 35.91 -18.44
N ASN A 9 0.55 36.03 -17.11
CA ASN A 9 1.66 35.60 -16.26
C ASN A 9 1.35 34.29 -15.53
N GLU A 10 0.29 33.58 -15.91
CA GLU A 10 -0.10 32.32 -15.29
C GLU A 10 -0.01 31.19 -16.32
N VAL A 11 0.40 30.03 -15.87
CA VAL A 11 0.40 28.78 -16.64
C VAL A 11 -0.63 27.84 -16.03
N LEU A 12 -1.60 27.42 -16.84
CA LEU A 12 -2.54 26.38 -16.50
C LEU A 12 -2.05 25.08 -17.14
N ILE A 13 -1.90 24.05 -16.32
CA ILE A 13 -1.39 22.74 -16.75
C ILE A 13 -2.46 21.72 -16.44
N ILE A 14 -2.80 20.86 -17.40
CA ILE A 14 -3.68 19.71 -17.22
C ILE A 14 -2.88 18.46 -17.55
N SER A 15 -2.89 17.48 -16.62
CA SER A 15 -2.28 16.17 -16.84
C SER A 15 -3.24 15.10 -16.31
N GLY A 16 -3.86 14.36 -17.22
CA GLY A 16 -4.95 13.43 -16.90
C GLY A 16 -6.16 14.18 -16.32
N GLU A 17 -6.55 13.82 -15.10
CA GLU A 17 -7.66 14.47 -14.37
C GLU A 17 -7.18 15.61 -13.44
N LYS A 18 -5.89 15.83 -13.33
CA LYS A 18 -5.31 16.86 -12.44
C LYS A 18 -5.10 18.18 -13.18
N MET A 19 -5.40 19.27 -12.51
CA MET A 19 -5.19 20.62 -12.97
C MET A 19 -4.26 21.36 -12.01
N TYR A 20 -3.27 22.04 -12.57
CA TYR A 20 -2.30 22.85 -11.84
C TYR A 20 -2.35 24.27 -12.39
N LYS A 21 -2.20 25.25 -11.51
CA LYS A 21 -2.09 26.66 -11.86
C LYS A 21 -0.92 27.26 -11.13
N ASP A 22 -0.06 27.97 -11.86
CA ASP A 22 1.11 28.63 -11.26
C ASP A 22 1.50 29.88 -12.06
N HIS A 23 2.40 30.69 -11.48
CA HIS A 23 3.02 31.80 -12.19
C HIS A 23 4.01 31.27 -13.24
N SER A 24 4.10 31.97 -14.40
CA SER A 24 5.00 31.54 -15.49
C SER A 24 6.47 31.42 -15.08
N ASP A 25 6.92 32.29 -14.18
CA ASP A 25 8.31 32.28 -13.69
C ASP A 25 8.58 31.00 -12.87
N ASN A 26 7.65 30.57 -12.03
CA ASN A 26 7.75 29.32 -11.28
C ASN A 26 7.78 28.10 -12.22
N PHE A 27 6.95 28.11 -13.25
CA PHE A 27 6.92 27.05 -14.26
C PHE A 27 8.29 26.91 -14.96
N ILE A 28 8.93 28.02 -15.30
CA ILE A 28 10.27 28.01 -15.95
C ILE A 28 11.34 27.55 -14.98
N VAL A 29 11.32 28.02 -13.73
CA VAL A 29 12.30 27.61 -12.68
C VAL A 29 12.23 26.12 -12.41
N ASP A 30 11.02 25.53 -12.46
CA ASP A 30 10.81 24.10 -12.23
C ASP A 30 11.01 23.21 -13.49
N GLY A 31 11.69 23.74 -14.49
CA GLY A 31 12.05 22.99 -15.69
C GLY A 31 11.04 23.04 -16.82
N GLY A 32 9.95 23.80 -16.67
CA GLY A 32 9.03 24.08 -17.77
C GLY A 32 9.68 24.92 -18.87
N SER A 33 9.18 24.86 -20.08
CA SER A 33 9.68 25.66 -21.19
C SER A 33 8.52 26.30 -21.94
N LEU A 34 8.57 27.64 -22.07
CA LEU A 34 7.65 28.43 -22.87
C LEU A 34 8.21 28.77 -24.26
N GLN A 35 9.29 28.09 -24.67
CA GLN A 35 9.97 28.31 -25.96
C GLN A 35 10.04 27.02 -26.78
N ALA A 36 9.80 27.13 -28.05
CA ALA A 36 10.06 26.08 -29.05
C ALA A 36 10.93 26.66 -30.16
N GLY A 37 12.24 26.62 -29.97
CA GLY A 37 13.17 27.37 -30.81
C GLY A 37 12.97 28.88 -30.64
N GLU A 38 12.64 29.60 -31.67
CA GLU A 38 12.38 31.04 -31.64
C GLU A 38 10.90 31.41 -31.33
N VAL A 39 10.02 30.40 -31.24
CA VAL A 39 8.58 30.58 -31.04
C VAL A 39 8.23 30.53 -29.57
N THR A 40 7.63 31.61 -29.05
CA THR A 40 7.05 31.61 -27.69
C THR A 40 5.76 30.82 -27.70
N LEU A 41 5.65 29.84 -26.80
CA LEU A 41 4.47 28.98 -26.65
C LEU A 41 3.45 29.67 -25.75
N SER A 42 2.24 29.86 -26.27
CA SER A 42 1.08 30.34 -25.49
C SER A 42 0.12 29.20 -25.14
N GLU A 43 0.10 28.15 -25.96
CA GLU A 43 -0.74 26.98 -25.75
C GLU A 43 -0.11 25.77 -26.38
N VAL A 44 -0.12 24.64 -25.66
CA VAL A 44 0.17 23.31 -26.22
C VAL A 44 -0.87 22.35 -25.69
N ILE A 45 -1.61 21.71 -26.58
CA ILE A 45 -2.54 20.65 -26.27
C ILE A 45 -2.03 19.39 -26.97
N TYR A 46 -1.82 18.35 -26.21
CA TYR A 46 -1.42 17.03 -26.70
C TYR A 46 -2.45 15.99 -26.31
N ASP A 47 -2.95 15.29 -27.31
CA ASP A 47 -3.83 14.13 -27.13
C ASP A 47 -3.06 12.86 -27.49
N ASP A 48 -2.71 12.10 -26.48
CA ASP A 48 -2.00 10.83 -26.56
C ASP A 48 -2.80 9.72 -27.26
N GLN A 49 -4.14 9.84 -27.32
CA GLN A 49 -4.99 8.88 -27.99
C GLN A 49 -5.09 9.15 -29.52
N GLN A 50 -5.02 10.42 -29.91
CA GLN A 50 -5.15 10.83 -31.30
C GLN A 50 -3.81 11.17 -31.96
N SER A 51 -2.71 11.15 -31.22
CA SER A 51 -1.35 11.44 -31.71
C SER A 51 -1.24 12.77 -32.44
N HIS A 52 -1.98 13.79 -32.01
CA HIS A 52 -1.90 15.13 -32.58
C HIS A 52 -1.69 16.19 -31.49
N ALA A 53 -1.18 17.33 -31.88
CA ALA A 53 -1.02 18.47 -30.99
C ALA A 53 -1.54 19.77 -31.64
N VAL A 54 -2.02 20.67 -30.79
CA VAL A 54 -2.29 22.04 -31.14
C VAL A 54 -1.26 22.92 -30.46
N VAL A 55 -0.56 23.76 -31.21
CA VAL A 55 0.44 24.69 -30.69
C VAL A 55 0.05 26.11 -31.10
N ASN A 56 -0.16 26.99 -30.14
CA ASN A 56 -0.59 28.37 -30.34
C ASN A 56 -1.86 28.51 -31.21
N GLY A 57 -2.77 27.55 -31.11
CA GLY A 57 -3.99 27.52 -31.91
C GLY A 57 -3.86 26.87 -33.29
N ASP A 58 -2.64 26.55 -33.74
CA ASP A 58 -2.41 25.90 -35.01
C ASP A 58 -2.32 24.37 -34.83
N PHE A 59 -3.02 23.63 -35.68
CA PHE A 59 -2.95 22.18 -35.73
C PHE A 59 -1.59 21.74 -36.31
N CYS A 60 -0.83 21.00 -35.53
CA CYS A 60 0.48 20.52 -35.94
C CYS A 60 0.44 19.05 -36.35
N ASP A 61 0.53 18.78 -37.64
CA ASP A 61 0.79 17.46 -38.23
C ASP A 61 2.27 17.02 -38.07
N LYS A 62 3.02 17.69 -37.20
CA LYS A 62 4.45 17.36 -36.99
C LYS A 62 4.60 16.11 -36.17
N PRO A 63 5.69 15.32 -36.41
CA PRO A 63 5.95 14.13 -35.63
C PRO A 63 6.01 14.47 -34.14
N ILE A 64 5.49 13.58 -33.33
CA ILE A 64 5.45 13.62 -31.85
C ILE A 64 6.80 14.01 -31.24
N GLU A 65 7.91 13.57 -31.86
CA GLU A 65 9.30 13.89 -31.49
C GLU A 65 9.57 15.39 -31.25
N ALA A 66 8.90 16.26 -32.01
CA ALA A 66 9.05 17.71 -31.83
C ALA A 66 8.29 18.27 -30.59
N ILE A 67 7.44 17.46 -29.98
CA ILE A 67 6.55 17.84 -28.89
C ILE A 67 6.88 17.09 -27.60
N GLU A 68 7.57 15.94 -27.70
CA GLU A 68 7.97 15.12 -26.57
C GLU A 68 8.75 15.91 -25.50
N ASP A 69 9.68 16.74 -25.92
CA ASP A 69 10.44 17.62 -24.99
C ASP A 69 9.51 18.56 -24.20
N LYS A 70 8.40 19.01 -24.79
CA LYS A 70 7.44 19.93 -24.15
C LYS A 70 6.56 19.19 -23.17
N ILE A 71 6.21 17.95 -23.49
CA ILE A 71 5.47 17.06 -22.58
C ILE A 71 6.36 16.66 -21.41
N ALA A 72 7.61 16.34 -21.65
CA ALA A 72 8.60 16.05 -20.61
C ALA A 72 8.79 17.25 -19.66
N ALA A 73 8.77 18.50 -20.18
CA ALA A 73 8.81 19.68 -19.36
C ALA A 73 7.62 19.84 -18.41
N ILE A 74 6.42 19.41 -18.84
CA ILE A 74 5.22 19.38 -17.97
C ILE A 74 5.42 18.39 -16.82
N ASP A 75 5.92 17.19 -17.11
CA ASP A 75 6.16 16.17 -16.09
C ASP A 75 7.25 16.62 -15.10
N SER A 76 8.31 17.24 -15.61
CA SER A 76 9.37 17.82 -14.78
C SER A 76 8.85 18.91 -13.85
N TYR A 77 8.00 19.81 -14.34
CA TYR A 77 7.35 20.82 -13.52
C TYR A 77 6.47 20.21 -12.43
N ILE A 78 5.62 19.24 -12.78
CA ILE A 78 4.73 18.58 -11.81
C ILE A 78 5.54 17.89 -10.71
N ALA A 79 6.65 17.22 -11.07
CA ALA A 79 7.54 16.59 -10.12
C ALA A 79 8.23 17.63 -9.20
N ALA A 80 8.75 18.72 -9.77
CA ALA A 80 9.39 19.79 -8.99
C ALA A 80 8.40 20.51 -8.07
N LYS A 81 7.18 20.76 -8.55
CA LYS A 81 6.09 21.35 -7.75
C LYS A 81 5.73 20.43 -6.57
N ALA A 82 5.55 19.14 -6.82
CA ALA A 82 5.28 18.16 -5.78
C ALA A 82 6.41 18.11 -4.73
N ALA A 83 7.67 18.18 -5.17
CA ALA A 83 8.82 18.22 -4.26
C ALA A 83 8.86 19.50 -3.40
N ARG A 84 8.47 20.65 -3.93
CA ARG A 84 8.37 21.92 -3.16
C ARG A 84 7.24 21.89 -2.14
N GLU A 85 6.12 21.27 -2.48
CA GLU A 85 4.92 21.17 -1.64
C GLU A 85 5.00 20.00 -0.67
N TYR A 86 6.02 19.16 -0.78
CA TYR A 86 6.19 18.04 0.13
C TYR A 86 6.49 18.52 1.55
N VAL A 87 5.56 18.25 2.43
CA VAL A 87 5.75 18.42 3.87
C VAL A 87 6.12 17.05 4.44
N PRO A 88 7.34 16.86 4.92
CA PRO A 88 7.71 15.58 5.51
C PRO A 88 6.84 15.30 6.73
N PRO A 89 6.45 14.04 6.96
CA PRO A 89 5.63 13.68 8.10
C PRO A 89 6.36 14.03 9.41
N THR A 90 5.61 14.49 10.37
CA THR A 90 6.09 14.76 11.72
C THR A 90 6.52 13.46 12.41
N LEU A 91 7.33 13.58 13.46
CA LEU A 91 7.73 12.42 14.27
C LEU A 91 6.52 11.67 14.84
N GLU A 92 5.47 12.39 15.21
CA GLU A 92 4.23 11.80 15.75
C GLU A 92 3.46 11.01 14.70
N GLU A 93 3.31 11.57 13.48
CA GLU A 93 2.69 10.85 12.35
C GLU A 93 3.48 9.59 11.97
N LEU A 94 4.82 9.66 11.99
CA LEU A 94 5.66 8.49 11.74
C LEU A 94 5.51 7.43 12.85
N ARG A 95 5.36 7.81 14.12
CA ARG A 95 5.08 6.87 15.21
C ARG A 95 3.72 6.18 15.02
N GLU A 96 2.69 6.94 14.68
CA GLU A 96 1.37 6.38 14.41
C GLU A 96 1.40 5.40 13.24
N GLN A 97 2.06 5.75 12.15
CA GLN A 97 2.26 4.84 11.00
C GLN A 97 3.00 3.56 11.41
N ALA A 98 4.07 3.68 12.18
CA ALA A 98 4.83 2.55 12.69
C ALA A 98 3.97 1.64 13.58
N LEU A 99 3.24 2.20 14.53
CA LEU A 99 2.34 1.45 15.40
C LEU A 99 1.25 0.73 14.61
N ASN A 100 0.61 1.41 13.66
CA ASN A 100 -0.42 0.81 12.82
C ASN A 100 0.13 -0.35 11.97
N TYR A 101 1.32 -0.20 11.41
CA TYR A 101 1.98 -1.27 10.64
C TYR A 101 2.35 -2.47 11.52
N GLN A 102 2.88 -2.24 12.73
CA GLN A 102 3.22 -3.31 13.65
C GLN A 102 1.95 -3.98 14.22
N TYR A 103 0.87 -3.22 14.40
CA TYR A 103 -0.43 -3.78 14.79
C TYR A 103 -0.99 -4.72 13.72
N GLN A 104 -0.89 -4.37 12.43
CA GLN A 104 -1.29 -5.27 11.34
C GLN A 104 -0.48 -6.57 11.34
N LYS A 105 0.81 -6.51 11.64
CA LYS A 105 1.65 -7.71 11.79
C LYS A 105 1.23 -8.56 12.99
N TYR A 106 0.94 -7.90 14.12
CA TYR A 106 0.43 -8.57 15.31
C TYR A 106 -0.88 -9.28 15.01
N ASP A 107 -1.82 -8.60 14.36
CA ASP A 107 -3.13 -9.15 14.02
C ASP A 107 -3.02 -10.35 13.07
N ALA A 108 -2.17 -10.24 12.05
CA ALA A 108 -1.87 -11.34 11.15
C ALA A 108 -1.24 -12.56 11.86
N GLN A 109 -0.32 -12.33 12.80
CA GLN A 109 0.31 -13.38 13.58
C GLN A 109 -0.67 -14.03 14.57
N LYS A 110 -1.50 -13.21 15.23
CA LYS A 110 -2.53 -13.67 16.17
C LYS A 110 -3.52 -14.63 15.49
N HIS A 111 -3.86 -14.38 14.23
CA HIS A 111 -4.85 -15.12 13.48
C HIS A 111 -4.26 -16.11 12.45
N ALA A 112 -2.93 -16.31 12.46
CA ALA A 112 -2.30 -17.27 11.56
C ALA A 112 -2.75 -18.71 11.87
N ILE A 113 -2.89 -19.53 10.82
CA ILE A 113 -3.30 -20.93 10.95
C ILE A 113 -2.30 -21.68 11.85
N VAL A 114 -2.81 -22.39 12.84
CA VAL A 114 -2.00 -23.31 13.64
C VAL A 114 -2.02 -24.71 13.04
N TRP A 115 -0.87 -25.36 13.03
CA TRP A 115 -0.69 -26.71 12.47
C TRP A 115 -0.34 -27.66 13.60
N LEU A 116 -1.10 -28.74 13.72
CA LEU A 116 -0.84 -29.78 14.70
C LEU A 116 0.54 -30.42 14.49
N GLN A 117 1.14 -30.87 15.56
CA GLN A 117 2.44 -31.50 15.57
C GLN A 117 2.35 -33.03 15.79
N ASP A 118 1.15 -33.57 15.86
CA ASP A 118 0.84 -34.99 16.05
C ASP A 118 1.11 -35.86 14.80
N GLY A 119 1.52 -35.27 13.69
CA GLY A 119 1.77 -35.94 12.41
C GLY A 119 0.55 -36.06 11.51
N SER A 120 -0.63 -35.62 11.92
CA SER A 120 -1.84 -35.59 11.08
C SER A 120 -1.72 -34.61 9.90
N GLY A 121 -0.93 -33.54 10.08
CA GLY A 121 -0.83 -32.46 9.11
C GLY A 121 -2.07 -31.53 9.10
N TYR A 122 -2.92 -31.57 10.13
CA TYR A 122 -4.11 -30.73 10.21
C TYR A 122 -3.76 -29.31 10.63
N GLY A 123 -4.36 -28.34 9.89
CA GLY A 123 -4.30 -26.91 10.18
C GLY A 123 -5.66 -26.33 10.58
N PHE A 124 -5.65 -25.45 11.57
CA PHE A 124 -6.86 -24.82 12.12
C PHE A 124 -6.78 -23.31 11.97
N ASP A 125 -7.87 -22.69 11.50
CA ASP A 125 -8.00 -21.22 11.57
C ASP A 125 -8.08 -20.76 13.02
N CYS A 126 -7.68 -19.52 13.24
CA CYS A 126 -7.53 -18.96 14.57
C CYS A 126 -8.28 -17.63 14.77
N ASN A 127 -9.20 -17.25 13.86
CA ASN A 127 -10.03 -16.08 14.10
C ASN A 127 -11.02 -16.31 15.24
N ASP A 128 -11.65 -15.24 15.73
CA ASP A 128 -12.52 -15.29 16.91
C ASP A 128 -13.74 -16.19 16.68
N ASP A 129 -14.32 -16.22 15.48
CA ASP A 129 -15.44 -17.07 15.11
C ASP A 129 -15.03 -18.56 15.11
N ASP A 130 -13.85 -18.88 14.60
CA ASP A 130 -13.34 -20.26 14.62
C ASP A 130 -13.11 -20.75 16.05
N GLN A 131 -12.57 -19.90 16.94
CA GLN A 131 -12.38 -20.23 18.35
C GLN A 131 -13.71 -20.53 19.06
N ASN A 132 -14.77 -19.76 18.76
CA ASN A 132 -16.12 -20.04 19.26
C ASN A 132 -16.63 -21.38 18.71
N ASN A 133 -16.45 -21.66 17.42
CA ASN A 133 -16.85 -22.92 16.81
C ASN A 133 -16.11 -24.13 17.43
N TRP A 134 -14.83 -23.99 17.82
CA TRP A 134 -14.11 -25.02 18.53
C TRP A 134 -14.69 -25.33 19.90
N GLN A 135 -15.05 -24.30 20.67
CA GLN A 135 -15.68 -24.47 21.98
C GLN A 135 -17.00 -25.22 21.86
N VAL A 136 -17.81 -24.88 20.87
CA VAL A 136 -19.06 -25.59 20.55
C VAL A 136 -18.76 -27.03 20.17
N ALA A 137 -17.82 -27.28 19.25
CA ALA A 137 -17.45 -28.62 18.82
C ALA A 137 -16.94 -29.47 19.98
N LEU A 138 -16.07 -28.97 20.83
CA LEU A 138 -15.57 -29.65 22.04
C LEU A 138 -16.71 -29.99 23.04
N THR A 139 -17.69 -29.08 23.17
CA THR A 139 -18.82 -29.26 24.10
C THR A 139 -19.79 -30.33 23.61
N LEU A 140 -20.02 -30.39 22.29
CA LEU A 140 -20.97 -31.30 21.67
C LEU A 140 -20.32 -32.62 21.19
N MET A 141 -19.02 -32.77 21.39
CA MET A 141 -18.28 -33.96 20.95
C MET A 141 -18.70 -35.22 21.66
N GLU A 142 -19.15 -36.21 20.90
CA GLU A 142 -19.47 -37.55 21.37
C GLU A 142 -18.31 -38.51 21.10
N ASN A 143 -18.05 -39.44 22.04
CA ASN A 143 -16.97 -40.45 21.92
C ASN A 143 -15.57 -39.85 21.59
N ASP A 144 -15.31 -38.62 22.02
CA ASP A 144 -14.05 -37.91 21.81
C ASP A 144 -13.63 -37.68 20.33
N ILE A 145 -14.57 -37.72 19.40
CA ILE A 145 -14.40 -37.49 17.97
C ILE A 145 -15.49 -36.56 17.45
N THR A 146 -15.14 -35.68 16.55
CA THR A 146 -16.09 -34.83 15.80
C THR A 146 -15.63 -34.60 14.35
N MET A 147 -16.55 -34.28 13.47
CA MET A 147 -16.23 -33.80 12.11
C MET A 147 -15.95 -32.31 12.14
N TYR A 148 -14.78 -31.93 11.71
CA TYR A 148 -14.39 -30.53 11.69
C TYR A 148 -13.70 -30.13 10.38
N ARG A 149 -13.81 -28.83 10.00
CA ARG A 149 -13.15 -28.29 8.80
C ARG A 149 -11.72 -27.91 9.11
N VAL A 150 -10.76 -28.62 8.52
CA VAL A 150 -9.33 -28.41 8.69
C VAL A 150 -8.64 -28.24 7.34
N TYR A 151 -7.51 -27.54 7.35
CA TYR A 151 -6.56 -27.58 6.24
C TYR A 151 -5.72 -28.85 6.32
N THR A 152 -5.34 -29.40 5.16
CA THR A 152 -4.49 -30.60 5.05
C THR A 152 -3.21 -30.35 4.26
N ASP A 153 -3.08 -29.18 3.63
CA ASP A 153 -1.89 -28.79 2.86
C ASP A 153 -1.48 -27.35 3.22
N LYS A 154 -0.27 -27.20 3.75
CA LYS A 154 0.34 -25.90 4.08
C LYS A 154 0.57 -24.99 2.87
N ASN A 155 0.67 -25.58 1.68
CA ASN A 155 0.91 -24.85 0.42
C ASN A 155 -0.39 -24.49 -0.31
N ASN A 156 -1.53 -25.07 0.11
CA ASN A 156 -2.85 -24.77 -0.45
C ASN A 156 -3.85 -24.44 0.66
N LEU A 157 -3.97 -23.14 0.95
CA LEU A 157 -4.89 -22.62 1.97
C LEU A 157 -6.26 -22.19 1.39
N SER A 158 -6.55 -22.54 0.15
CA SER A 158 -7.85 -22.23 -0.48
C SER A 158 -8.92 -23.25 -0.14
N GLU A 159 -8.55 -24.44 0.30
CA GLU A 159 -9.46 -25.56 0.52
C GLU A 159 -9.33 -26.13 1.93
N LYS A 160 -10.47 -26.40 2.55
CA LYS A 160 -10.59 -27.12 3.81
C LYS A 160 -11.38 -28.38 3.60
N SER A 161 -11.01 -29.44 4.28
CA SER A 161 -11.72 -30.72 4.27
C SER A 161 -12.45 -30.95 5.60
N PHE A 162 -13.65 -31.57 5.55
CA PHE A 162 -14.30 -32.09 6.74
C PHE A 162 -13.69 -33.46 7.06
N LEU A 163 -12.97 -33.50 8.19
CA LEU A 163 -12.32 -34.75 8.63
C LEU A 163 -12.66 -35.03 10.10
N GLU A 164 -12.49 -36.29 10.49
CA GLU A 164 -12.56 -36.67 11.89
C GLU A 164 -11.43 -36.06 12.67
N VAL A 165 -11.76 -35.36 13.76
CA VAL A 165 -10.80 -34.69 14.65
C VAL A 165 -11.09 -35.17 16.06
N THR A 166 -10.05 -35.60 16.76
CA THR A 166 -10.16 -36.07 18.14
C THR A 166 -10.17 -34.92 19.14
N ARG A 167 -10.63 -35.19 20.36
CA ARG A 167 -10.56 -34.21 21.46
C ARG A 167 -9.13 -33.74 21.73
N ASP A 168 -8.17 -34.67 21.71
CA ASP A 168 -6.75 -34.34 21.94
C ASP A 168 -6.22 -33.40 20.86
N GLN A 169 -6.58 -33.61 19.59
CA GLN A 169 -6.21 -32.73 18.49
C GLN A 169 -6.82 -31.33 18.63
N MET A 170 -8.09 -31.24 19.04
CA MET A 170 -8.74 -29.95 19.31
C MET A 170 -8.09 -29.23 20.50
N MET A 171 -7.70 -29.96 21.54
CA MET A 171 -7.00 -29.40 22.70
C MET A 171 -5.57 -28.96 22.35
N GLU A 172 -4.86 -29.70 21.51
CA GLU A 172 -3.55 -29.29 21.00
C GLU A 172 -3.67 -28.00 20.18
N ALA A 173 -4.63 -27.93 19.25
CA ALA A 173 -4.91 -26.72 18.47
C ALA A 173 -5.15 -25.51 19.40
N GLY A 174 -6.00 -25.66 20.41
CA GLY A 174 -6.29 -24.60 21.40
C GLY A 174 -5.06 -24.13 22.15
N ASN A 175 -4.17 -25.06 22.55
CA ASN A 175 -2.90 -24.73 23.22
C ASN A 175 -1.95 -24.00 22.28
N LEU A 176 -1.85 -24.40 21.02
CA LEU A 176 -1.04 -23.73 20.00
C LEU A 176 -1.52 -22.31 19.74
N VAL A 177 -2.83 -22.11 19.61
CA VAL A 177 -3.43 -20.77 19.44
C VAL A 177 -3.13 -19.88 20.64
N LYS A 178 -3.34 -20.38 21.86
CA LYS A 178 -3.03 -19.61 23.08
C LYS A 178 -1.55 -19.21 23.11
N ALA A 179 -0.65 -20.10 22.78
CA ALA A 179 0.79 -19.82 22.73
C ALA A 179 1.13 -18.78 21.66
N GLN A 180 0.55 -18.90 20.46
CA GLN A 180 0.70 -17.96 19.36
C GLN A 180 0.18 -16.57 19.71
N GLN A 181 -1.01 -16.46 20.27
CA GLN A 181 -1.60 -15.19 20.69
C GLN A 181 -0.76 -14.50 21.76
N TYR A 182 -0.28 -15.27 22.74
CA TYR A 182 0.60 -14.73 23.77
C TYR A 182 1.92 -14.22 23.20
N ALA A 183 2.54 -14.97 22.30
CA ALA A 183 3.78 -14.59 21.64
C ALA A 183 3.60 -13.33 20.77
N ALA A 184 2.51 -13.27 20.00
CA ALA A 184 2.16 -12.12 19.17
C ALA A 184 1.93 -10.86 20.02
N TYR A 185 1.16 -10.98 21.10
CA TYR A 185 0.88 -9.88 22.04
C TYR A 185 2.18 -9.38 22.70
N SER A 186 2.97 -10.28 23.26
CA SER A 186 4.23 -9.92 23.92
C SER A 186 5.23 -9.27 22.94
N GLY A 187 5.26 -9.75 21.70
CA GLY A 187 6.06 -9.13 20.64
C GLY A 187 5.61 -7.71 20.31
N PHE A 188 4.29 -7.50 20.17
CA PHE A 188 3.71 -6.19 19.88
C PHE A 188 3.93 -5.19 21.03
N GLU A 189 3.74 -5.59 22.29
CA GLU A 189 4.01 -4.76 23.46
C GLU A 189 5.47 -4.27 23.49
N LYS A 190 6.41 -5.17 23.22
CA LYS A 190 7.83 -4.83 23.15
C LYS A 190 8.11 -3.81 22.07
N VAL A 191 7.64 -4.07 20.84
CA VAL A 191 7.84 -3.16 19.69
C VAL A 191 7.16 -1.81 19.92
N SER A 192 5.97 -1.79 20.50
CA SER A 192 5.26 -0.54 20.83
C SER A 192 6.05 0.33 21.83
N ALA A 193 6.67 -0.30 22.83
CA ALA A 193 7.55 0.40 23.76
C ALA A 193 8.82 0.94 23.09
N GLU A 194 9.39 0.19 22.17
CA GLU A 194 10.56 0.63 21.38
C GLU A 194 10.19 1.85 20.49
N ILE A 195 9.06 1.81 19.79
CA ILE A 195 8.54 2.93 18.98
C ILE A 195 8.29 4.18 19.84
N ALA A 196 7.69 4.02 21.02
CA ALA A 196 7.42 5.13 21.92
C ALA A 196 8.72 5.84 22.40
N ASN A 197 9.82 5.11 22.49
CA ASN A 197 11.13 5.63 22.88
C ASN A 197 11.92 6.25 21.72
N CYS A 198 11.49 6.12 20.46
CA CYS A 198 12.16 6.74 19.32
C CYS A 198 12.01 8.27 19.39
N THR A 199 13.10 8.99 19.26
CA THR A 199 13.16 10.48 19.29
C THR A 199 13.46 11.10 17.93
N THR A 200 13.74 10.27 16.90
CA THR A 200 14.05 10.71 15.53
C THR A 200 13.34 9.83 14.51
N ALA A 201 13.08 10.39 13.32
CA ALA A 201 12.51 9.67 12.20
C ALA A 201 13.39 8.47 11.77
N GLU A 202 14.72 8.62 11.85
CA GLU A 202 15.67 7.56 11.50
C GLU A 202 15.51 6.32 12.39
N GLN A 203 15.26 6.52 13.69
CA GLN A 203 15.01 5.42 14.63
C GLN A 203 13.69 4.69 14.36
N LEU A 204 12.72 5.34 13.71
CA LEU A 204 11.43 4.74 13.36
C LEU A 204 11.48 3.89 12.08
N LYS A 205 12.47 4.09 11.20
CA LYS A 205 12.56 3.35 9.92
C LYS A 205 12.43 1.83 10.02
N PRO A 206 13.03 1.13 11.01
CA PRO A 206 12.89 -0.33 11.12
C PRO A 206 11.46 -0.80 11.39
N TYR A 207 10.61 0.09 11.91
CA TYR A 207 9.24 -0.23 12.30
C TYR A 207 8.18 0.17 11.26
N LEU A 208 8.58 0.93 10.24
CA LEU A 208 7.73 1.35 9.12
C LEU A 208 7.67 0.26 8.04
N PRO A 209 6.64 0.29 7.17
CA PRO A 209 6.64 -0.54 5.97
C PRO A 209 7.87 -0.23 5.13
N THR A 210 8.53 -1.29 4.63
CA THR A 210 9.55 -1.11 3.60
C THR A 210 8.88 -0.51 2.38
N GLU A 211 9.29 0.68 1.95
CA GLU A 211 8.90 1.22 0.66
C GLU A 211 9.23 0.16 -0.39
N SER A 212 8.21 -0.26 -1.14
CA SER A 212 8.41 -1.17 -2.26
C SER A 212 9.26 -0.41 -3.28
N ALA A 213 10.52 -0.82 -3.45
CA ALA A 213 11.44 -0.29 -4.44
C ALA A 213 10.93 -0.49 -5.85
#